data_3c8048c9794d8cffcf36be641e681a04
#
_entry.id   3c8048c9794d8cffcf36be641e681a04
#
_cell.length_a   1.000
_cell.length_b   1.000
_cell.length_c   1.000
_cell.angle_alpha   90.00
_cell.angle_beta   90.00
_cell.angle_gamma   90.00
#
_symmetry.space_group_name_H-M   'P 1'
#
loop_
_entity.id
_entity.type
_entity.pdbx_description
1 polymer ?
#
loop_
_entity_poly.entity_id
_entity_poly.type
_entity_poly.pdbx_seq_one_letter_code
_entity_poly.pdbx_strand_id
1 'polypeptide(L)'
;SRDVDDSFINLYSDKTWIIGNHTDIDKNILSTLMQNINYNIVEFDYKYCKYRNLELHNLTEGKECDCEFSAHGEIIKNFYENANAIFFMSQKQKQIYLDRLGLDEEKCSVLSSVFTDETLNRIKLLRDSFSTQKKDFWAVSDSPNWVKGSEAAKKWCHENNKDFIALNNMPYQQALEVLAGAKG
;
A
#
# COMPACT_ATOMS: atom_id res chain seq x y z
N SER A 1 12.97 10.12 -1.25
CA SER A 1 13.96 9.34 -0.54
C SER A 1 15.37 9.44 -1.11
N ARG A 2 15.58 9.81 -2.37
CA ARG A 2 16.94 10.07 -2.92
C ARG A 2 17.63 11.28 -2.26
N ASP A 3 16.87 12.12 -1.62
CA ASP A 3 17.33 13.37 -0.99
C ASP A 3 17.51 13.25 0.53
N VAL A 4 17.28 12.05 1.10
CA VAL A 4 17.51 11.80 2.52
C VAL A 4 18.94 11.27 2.70
N ASP A 5 19.80 12.08 3.25
CA ASP A 5 21.17 11.76 3.61
C ASP A 5 21.44 12.05 5.11
N ASP A 6 22.63 11.76 5.57
CA ASP A 6 23.01 11.98 6.97
C ASP A 6 22.90 13.46 7.39
N SER A 7 23.16 14.39 6.47
CA SER A 7 23.04 15.82 6.74
C SER A 7 21.58 16.22 6.97
N PHE A 8 20.67 15.70 6.15
CA PHE A 8 19.24 15.90 6.30
C PHE A 8 18.73 15.29 7.61
N ILE A 9 19.16 14.07 7.94
CA ILE A 9 18.79 13.38 9.18
C ILE A 9 19.25 14.21 10.39
N ASN A 10 20.49 14.66 10.40
CA ASN A 10 21.04 15.46 11.50
C ASN A 10 20.31 16.79 11.67
N LEU A 11 19.94 17.45 10.55
CA LEU A 11 19.23 18.74 10.57
C LEU A 11 17.84 18.65 11.21
N TYR A 12 17.18 17.50 11.07
CA TYR A 12 15.81 17.27 11.55
C TYR A 12 15.73 16.20 12.64
N SER A 13 16.82 15.91 13.34
CA SER A 13 16.90 14.87 14.37
C SER A 13 16.04 15.17 15.61
N ASP A 14 15.70 16.44 15.83
CA ASP A 14 14.80 16.89 16.91
C ASP A 14 13.30 16.71 16.59
N LYS A 15 12.97 16.29 15.37
CA LYS A 15 11.58 16.11 14.93
C LYS A 15 11.12 14.66 15.09
N THR A 16 9.82 14.47 15.19
CA THR A 16 9.20 13.15 15.01
C THR A 16 8.92 12.91 13.54
N TRP A 17 9.45 11.85 13.00
CA TRP A 17 9.30 11.49 11.59
C TRP A 17 8.13 10.54 11.37
N ILE A 18 7.49 10.68 10.22
CA ILE A 18 6.52 9.70 9.72
C ILE A 18 7.09 9.14 8.41
N ILE A 19 7.45 7.87 8.42
CA ILE A 19 8.09 7.19 7.30
C ILE A 19 7.06 6.30 6.60
N GLY A 20 6.64 6.70 5.41
CA GLY A 20 5.67 5.94 4.62
C GLY A 20 6.34 4.90 3.73
N ASN A 21 6.94 5.32 2.62
CA ASN A 21 7.60 4.40 1.69
C ASN A 21 9.12 4.49 1.80
N HIS A 22 9.76 3.48 2.38
CA HIS A 22 11.22 3.42 2.58
C HIS A 22 11.94 2.43 1.66
N THR A 23 11.28 1.95 0.61
CA THR A 23 11.82 0.89 -0.28
C THR A 23 13.16 1.25 -0.92
N ASP A 24 13.34 2.51 -1.29
CA ASP A 24 14.54 3.00 -1.99
C ASP A 24 15.54 3.68 -1.06
N ILE A 25 15.37 3.55 0.25
CA ILE A 25 16.33 4.08 1.21
C ILE A 25 17.50 3.10 1.33
N ASP A 26 18.73 3.62 1.24
CA ASP A 26 19.95 2.83 1.44
C ASP A 26 19.97 2.23 2.85
N LYS A 27 20.55 1.03 2.98
CA LYS A 27 20.63 0.31 4.27
C LYS A 27 21.43 1.07 5.33
N ASN A 28 22.46 1.80 4.92
CA ASN A 28 23.24 2.62 5.84
C ASN A 28 22.39 3.78 6.38
N ILE A 29 21.59 4.41 5.50
CA ILE A 29 20.65 5.46 5.90
C ILE A 29 19.58 4.92 6.86
N LEU A 30 19.04 3.70 6.62
CA LEU A 30 18.14 3.08 7.58
C LEU A 30 18.80 2.90 8.96
N SER A 31 20.07 2.51 8.98
CA SER A 31 20.84 2.38 10.24
C SER A 31 21.02 3.74 10.94
N THR A 32 21.33 4.78 10.19
CA THR A 32 21.44 6.15 10.72
C THR A 32 20.09 6.65 11.28
N LEU A 33 18.99 6.37 10.58
CA LEU A 33 17.63 6.71 11.03
C LEU A 33 17.31 6.05 12.38
N MET A 34 17.55 4.73 12.49
CA MET A 34 17.30 3.99 13.73
C MET A 34 18.05 4.55 14.96
N GLN A 35 19.23 5.12 14.73
CA GLN A 35 20.10 5.60 15.80
C GLN A 35 19.84 7.06 16.21
N ASN A 36 19.35 7.88 15.28
CA ASN A 36 19.39 9.34 15.45
C ASN A 36 18.03 10.02 15.47
N ILE A 37 16.94 9.33 15.13
CA ILE A 37 15.62 9.97 15.06
C ILE A 37 14.52 9.18 15.78
N ASN A 38 13.48 9.91 16.20
CA ASN A 38 12.22 9.33 16.63
C ASN A 38 11.28 9.20 15.42
N TYR A 39 10.78 8.00 15.13
CA TYR A 39 9.95 7.80 13.94
C TYR A 39 8.80 6.83 14.16
N ASN A 40 7.77 7.02 13.33
CA ASN A 40 6.65 6.13 13.15
C ASN A 40 6.64 5.63 11.71
N ILE A 41 6.13 4.43 11.48
CA ILE A 41 6.05 3.81 10.16
C ILE A 41 4.59 3.74 9.71
N VAL A 42 4.33 4.08 8.44
CA VAL A 42 3.08 3.77 7.75
C VAL A 42 3.37 2.73 6.69
N GLU A 43 2.90 1.51 6.90
CA GLU A 43 3.20 0.38 6.03
C GLU A 43 2.10 0.11 5.02
N PHE A 44 2.46 0.18 3.73
CA PHE A 44 1.52 0.03 2.60
C PHE A 44 1.52 -1.36 1.96
N ASP A 45 2.62 -2.13 2.13
CA ASP A 45 2.81 -3.43 1.49
C ASP A 45 3.61 -4.39 2.40
N TYR A 46 4.42 -5.30 1.86
CA TYR A 46 5.21 -6.26 2.64
C TYR A 46 6.71 -6.05 2.40
N LYS A 47 7.27 -4.97 2.95
CA LYS A 47 8.65 -4.53 2.67
C LYS A 47 9.74 -5.48 3.14
N TYR A 48 9.48 -6.40 4.06
CA TYR A 48 10.41 -7.48 4.38
C TYR A 48 10.54 -8.51 3.24
N CYS A 49 9.53 -8.61 2.37
CA CYS A 49 9.54 -9.49 1.21
C CYS A 49 10.21 -8.78 0.02
N LYS A 50 11.13 -9.46 -0.66
CA LYS A 50 11.83 -8.94 -1.85
C LYS A 50 10.90 -8.54 -3.01
N TYR A 51 9.71 -9.14 -3.08
CA TYR A 51 8.68 -8.77 -4.06
C TYR A 51 7.66 -7.77 -3.52
N ARG A 52 7.72 -7.45 -2.23
CA ARG A 52 6.74 -6.59 -1.53
C ARG A 52 5.30 -7.09 -1.64
N ASN A 53 5.12 -8.32 -2.06
CA ASN A 53 3.85 -8.98 -2.28
C ASN A 53 4.02 -10.49 -2.07
N LEU A 54 3.29 -11.06 -1.11
CA LEU A 54 3.45 -12.46 -0.73
C LEU A 54 2.92 -13.41 -1.80
N GLU A 55 1.83 -13.04 -2.47
CA GLU A 55 1.26 -13.83 -3.57
C GLU A 55 2.22 -13.87 -4.76
N LEU A 56 2.78 -12.72 -5.14
CA LEU A 56 3.80 -12.65 -6.18
C LEU A 56 5.05 -13.48 -5.82
N HIS A 57 5.45 -13.44 -4.54
CA HIS A 57 6.56 -14.29 -4.08
C HIS A 57 6.26 -15.77 -4.30
N ASN A 58 5.10 -16.22 -3.82
CA ASN A 58 4.68 -17.62 -3.93
C ASN A 58 4.60 -18.08 -5.39
N LEU A 59 4.03 -17.27 -6.27
CA LEU A 59 3.93 -17.56 -7.70
C LEU A 59 5.29 -17.60 -8.40
N THR A 60 6.22 -16.72 -8.02
CA THR A 60 7.52 -16.60 -8.67
C THR A 60 8.52 -17.65 -8.17
N GLU A 61 8.53 -17.92 -6.87
CA GLU A 61 9.49 -18.83 -6.23
C GLU A 61 8.94 -20.26 -6.09
N GLY A 62 7.64 -20.48 -6.30
CA GLY A 62 7.00 -21.77 -6.14
C GLY A 62 6.92 -22.26 -4.68
N LYS A 63 7.09 -21.36 -3.71
CA LYS A 63 7.05 -21.65 -2.27
C LYS A 63 6.52 -20.45 -1.49
N GLU A 64 6.09 -20.68 -0.25
CA GLU A 64 5.77 -19.59 0.67
C GLU A 64 6.96 -18.67 0.90
N CYS A 65 6.62 -17.40 1.15
CA CYS A 65 7.62 -16.38 1.43
C CYS A 65 8.34 -16.69 2.76
N ASP A 66 9.66 -16.72 2.70
CA ASP A 66 10.58 -16.91 3.83
C ASP A 66 11.57 -15.73 3.96
N CYS A 67 11.21 -14.59 3.38
CA CYS A 67 12.09 -13.41 3.34
C CYS A 67 12.34 -12.79 4.72
N GLU A 68 11.51 -13.04 5.71
CA GLU A 68 11.72 -12.62 7.10
C GLU A 68 13.04 -13.15 7.69
N PHE A 69 13.52 -14.31 7.20
CA PHE A 69 14.79 -14.91 7.63
C PHE A 69 15.99 -14.49 6.77
N SER A 70 15.78 -13.64 5.78
CA SER A 70 16.86 -13.11 4.94
C SER A 70 17.56 -11.92 5.62
N ALA A 71 18.79 -11.59 5.20
CA ALA A 71 19.48 -10.39 5.67
C ALA A 71 18.68 -9.08 5.40
N HIS A 72 17.87 -9.04 4.35
CA HIS A 72 16.95 -7.93 4.11
C HIS A 72 15.80 -7.92 5.13
N GLY A 73 15.18 -9.07 5.37
CA GLY A 73 14.10 -9.23 6.34
C GLY A 73 14.54 -8.83 7.75
N GLU A 74 15.74 -9.26 8.17
CA GLU A 74 16.33 -8.88 9.46
C GLU A 74 16.53 -7.35 9.60
N ILE A 75 17.01 -6.70 8.54
CA ILE A 75 17.18 -5.23 8.56
C ILE A 75 15.81 -4.55 8.69
N ILE A 76 14.82 -5.00 7.93
CA ILE A 76 13.46 -4.46 8.00
C ILE A 76 12.85 -4.71 9.38
N LYS A 77 12.99 -5.92 9.93
CA LYS A 77 12.54 -6.24 11.29
C LYS A 77 13.12 -5.27 12.31
N ASN A 78 14.43 -5.10 12.32
CA ASN A 78 15.10 -4.16 13.22
C ASN A 78 14.60 -2.73 13.05
N PHE A 79 14.36 -2.30 11.81
CA PHE A 79 13.83 -0.98 11.52
C PHE A 79 12.41 -0.79 12.09
N TYR A 80 11.57 -1.84 12.06
CA TYR A 80 10.23 -1.79 12.65
C TYR A 80 10.26 -1.85 14.18
N GLU A 81 11.10 -2.69 14.77
CA GLU A 81 11.23 -2.80 16.23
C GLU A 81 11.68 -1.50 16.90
N ASN A 82 12.51 -0.70 16.21
CA ASN A 82 12.96 0.61 16.68
C ASN A 82 11.96 1.75 16.44
N ALA A 83 10.89 1.53 15.69
CA ALA A 83 9.85 2.54 15.52
C ALA A 83 9.04 2.74 16.82
N ASN A 84 8.55 3.97 17.05
CA ASN A 84 7.66 4.26 18.18
C ASN A 84 6.27 3.66 17.95
N ALA A 85 5.74 3.75 16.72
CA ALA A 85 4.49 3.13 16.32
C ALA A 85 4.52 2.71 14.84
N ILE A 86 3.73 1.69 14.52
CA ILE A 86 3.59 1.15 13.16
C ILE A 86 2.11 1.12 12.80
N PHE A 87 1.77 1.74 11.67
CA PHE A 87 0.42 1.84 11.17
C PHE A 87 0.25 1.00 9.91
N PHE A 88 -0.65 0.03 9.96
CA PHE A 88 -0.96 -0.88 8.86
C PHE A 88 -2.24 -0.49 8.12
N MET A 89 -2.39 -0.90 6.86
CA MET A 89 -3.56 -0.61 6.04
C MET A 89 -4.76 -1.52 6.37
N SER A 90 -4.53 -2.67 7.02
CA SER A 90 -5.61 -3.59 7.40
C SER A 90 -5.22 -4.46 8.58
N GLN A 91 -6.24 -5.02 9.26
CA GLN A 91 -6.04 -5.99 10.34
C GLN A 91 -5.29 -7.24 9.85
N LYS A 92 -5.59 -7.71 8.63
CA LYS A 92 -4.89 -8.85 8.03
C LYS A 92 -3.40 -8.56 7.84
N GLN A 93 -3.04 -7.35 7.35
CA GLN A 93 -1.65 -6.97 7.18
C GLN A 93 -0.93 -6.89 8.53
N LYS A 94 -1.54 -6.22 9.54
CA LYS A 94 -1.00 -6.18 10.90
C LYS A 94 -0.70 -7.59 11.41
N GLN A 95 -1.67 -8.52 11.33
CA GLN A 95 -1.49 -9.87 11.83
C GLN A 95 -0.33 -10.60 11.14
N ILE A 96 -0.19 -10.49 9.82
CA ILE A 96 0.92 -11.10 9.08
C ILE A 96 2.28 -10.57 9.57
N TYR A 97 2.39 -9.28 9.87
CA TYR A 97 3.62 -8.70 10.40
C TYR A 97 3.92 -9.17 11.84
N LEU A 98 2.91 -9.27 12.69
CA LEU A 98 3.05 -9.83 14.04
C LEU A 98 3.53 -11.28 13.99
N ASP A 99 2.90 -12.11 13.16
CA ASP A 99 3.19 -13.55 13.07
C ASP A 99 4.59 -13.81 12.48
N ARG A 100 5.00 -13.03 11.48
CA ARG A 100 6.25 -13.27 10.74
C ARG A 100 7.47 -12.55 11.32
N LEU A 101 7.31 -11.31 11.75
CA LEU A 101 8.42 -10.54 12.30
C LEU A 101 8.46 -10.54 13.83
N GLY A 102 7.40 -10.99 14.50
CA GLY A 102 7.33 -11.00 15.95
C GLY A 102 7.34 -9.60 16.57
N LEU A 103 6.71 -8.62 15.89
CA LEU A 103 6.68 -7.24 16.36
C LEU A 103 5.86 -7.10 17.64
N ASP A 104 6.16 -6.10 18.44
CA ASP A 104 5.38 -5.73 19.62
C ASP A 104 3.99 -5.22 19.22
N GLU A 105 2.93 -5.93 19.62
CA GLU A 105 1.56 -5.61 19.27
C GLU A 105 1.12 -4.24 19.80
N GLU A 106 1.65 -3.79 20.94
CA GLU A 106 1.31 -2.49 21.53
C GLU A 106 1.74 -1.31 20.64
N LYS A 107 2.80 -1.50 19.83
CA LYS A 107 3.25 -0.52 18.84
C LYS A 107 2.46 -0.56 17.53
N CYS A 108 1.64 -1.57 17.30
CA CYS A 108 1.01 -1.88 16.03
C CYS A 108 -0.47 -1.48 16.01
N SER A 109 -0.84 -0.58 15.11
CA SER A 109 -2.22 -0.11 14.92
C SER A 109 -2.66 -0.20 13.47
N VAL A 110 -3.97 -0.23 13.24
CA VAL A 110 -4.56 -0.17 11.89
C VAL A 110 -5.02 1.25 11.62
N LEU A 111 -4.39 1.91 10.64
CA LEU A 111 -4.77 3.26 10.19
C LEU A 111 -5.84 3.18 9.09
N SER A 112 -5.76 2.14 8.23
CA SER A 112 -6.57 2.03 7.03
C SER A 112 -6.32 3.17 6.03
N SER A 113 -7.21 3.33 5.03
CA SER A 113 -7.12 4.43 4.08
C SER A 113 -7.75 5.69 4.66
N VAL A 114 -7.02 6.79 4.62
CA VAL A 114 -7.47 8.10 5.11
C VAL A 114 -7.80 8.98 3.91
N PHE A 115 -8.99 9.58 3.93
CA PHE A 115 -9.46 10.50 2.92
C PHE A 115 -9.82 11.84 3.55
N THR A 116 -9.70 12.93 2.79
CA THR A 116 -10.17 14.24 3.21
C THR A 116 -11.70 14.26 3.28
N ASP A 117 -12.26 15.15 4.12
CA ASP A 117 -13.71 15.34 4.21
C ASP A 117 -14.33 15.70 2.86
N GLU A 118 -13.62 16.47 2.03
CA GLU A 118 -14.05 16.79 0.66
C GLU A 118 -14.21 15.53 -0.18
N THR A 119 -13.23 14.64 -0.14
CA THR A 119 -13.29 13.34 -0.85
C THR A 119 -14.45 12.48 -0.34
N LEU A 120 -14.62 12.38 0.98
CA LEU A 120 -15.71 11.61 1.57
C LEU A 120 -17.08 12.17 1.20
N ASN A 121 -17.25 13.49 1.23
CA ASN A 121 -18.48 14.15 0.82
C ASN A 121 -18.77 13.91 -0.68
N ARG A 122 -17.75 14.01 -1.53
CA ARG A 122 -17.88 13.70 -2.96
C ARG A 122 -18.32 12.25 -3.20
N ILE A 123 -17.71 11.28 -2.52
CA ILE A 123 -18.10 9.87 -2.60
C ILE A 123 -19.56 9.66 -2.19
N LYS A 124 -20.02 10.31 -1.10
CA LYS A 124 -21.42 10.26 -0.65
C LYS A 124 -22.37 10.81 -1.72
N LEU A 125 -22.07 11.99 -2.26
CA LEU A 125 -22.89 12.61 -3.32
C LEU A 125 -22.98 11.72 -4.56
N LEU A 126 -21.87 11.14 -5.00
CA LEU A 126 -21.84 10.22 -6.14
C LEU A 126 -22.64 8.95 -5.85
N ARG A 127 -22.47 8.34 -4.68
CA ARG A 127 -23.25 7.17 -4.26
C ARG A 127 -24.74 7.46 -4.32
N ASP A 128 -25.17 8.58 -3.77
CA ASP A 128 -26.59 8.93 -3.69
C ASP A 128 -27.15 9.25 -5.09
N SER A 129 -26.37 9.91 -5.95
CA SER A 129 -26.74 10.19 -7.36
C SER A 129 -26.89 8.93 -8.23
N PHE A 130 -26.12 7.89 -7.98
CA PHE A 130 -26.12 6.66 -8.76
C PHE A 130 -26.77 5.46 -8.03
N SER A 131 -27.38 5.68 -6.87
CA SER A 131 -27.97 4.60 -6.07
C SER A 131 -29.05 3.81 -6.81
N THR A 132 -29.83 4.47 -7.68
CA THR A 132 -30.97 3.88 -8.40
C THR A 132 -30.73 3.71 -9.90
N GLN A 133 -29.64 4.24 -10.45
CA GLN A 133 -29.39 4.29 -11.90
C GLN A 133 -27.95 3.92 -12.24
N LYS A 134 -27.57 2.68 -11.95
CA LYS A 134 -26.31 2.14 -12.46
C LYS A 134 -26.38 1.97 -13.98
N LYS A 135 -25.33 2.40 -14.66
CA LYS A 135 -25.17 2.18 -16.10
C LYS A 135 -24.68 0.76 -16.36
N ASP A 136 -25.04 0.18 -17.48
CA ASP A 136 -24.69 -1.20 -17.80
C ASP A 136 -23.29 -1.30 -18.40
N PHE A 137 -22.30 -0.88 -17.61
CA PHE A 137 -20.87 -1.07 -17.92
C PHE A 137 -20.08 -1.46 -16.66
N TRP A 138 -18.89 -2.00 -16.87
CA TRP A 138 -17.95 -2.37 -15.82
C TRP A 138 -16.78 -1.37 -15.76
N ALA A 139 -16.33 -1.03 -14.57
CA ALA A 139 -15.12 -0.22 -14.39
C ALA A 139 -13.93 -1.15 -14.18
N VAL A 140 -12.94 -1.08 -15.05
CA VAL A 140 -11.77 -1.96 -15.04
C VAL A 140 -10.52 -1.14 -14.82
N SER A 141 -9.69 -1.53 -13.83
CA SER A 141 -8.35 -0.95 -13.70
C SER A 141 -7.55 -1.20 -14.97
N ASP A 142 -6.80 -0.21 -15.44
CA ASP A 142 -5.90 -0.36 -16.60
C ASP A 142 -4.46 -0.06 -16.18
N SER A 143 -3.86 -1.01 -15.49
CA SER A 143 -2.50 -0.95 -15.01
C SER A 143 -1.62 -1.95 -15.76
N PRO A 144 -0.41 -1.57 -16.19
CA PRO A 144 0.53 -2.52 -16.77
C PRO A 144 1.04 -3.55 -15.75
N ASN A 145 0.81 -3.31 -14.46
CA ASN A 145 1.18 -4.25 -13.41
C ASN A 145 0.18 -5.40 -13.37
N TRP A 146 0.62 -6.59 -13.76
CA TRP A 146 -0.19 -7.80 -13.81
C TRP A 146 -0.89 -8.15 -12.49
N VAL A 147 -0.30 -7.78 -11.34
CA VAL A 147 -0.91 -7.97 -10.00
C VAL A 147 -2.26 -7.26 -9.86
N LYS A 148 -2.50 -6.21 -10.65
CA LYS A 148 -3.78 -5.50 -10.68
C LYS A 148 -4.88 -6.24 -11.42
N GLY A 149 -4.55 -7.33 -12.13
CA GLY A 149 -5.51 -8.17 -12.83
C GLY A 149 -6.21 -7.51 -14.02
N SER A 150 -5.67 -6.40 -14.55
CA SER A 150 -6.32 -5.62 -15.62
C SER A 150 -6.63 -6.43 -16.85
N GLU A 151 -5.67 -7.21 -17.35
CA GLU A 151 -5.87 -8.04 -18.54
C GLU A 151 -6.86 -9.17 -18.31
N ALA A 152 -6.86 -9.79 -17.13
CA ALA A 152 -7.82 -10.82 -16.76
C ALA A 152 -9.24 -10.25 -16.68
N ALA A 153 -9.40 -9.05 -16.11
CA ALA A 153 -10.68 -8.37 -16.01
C ALA A 153 -11.23 -7.96 -17.39
N LYS A 154 -10.40 -7.40 -18.28
CA LYS A 154 -10.77 -7.07 -19.66
C LYS A 154 -11.19 -8.32 -20.43
N LYS A 155 -10.41 -9.39 -20.34
CA LYS A 155 -10.71 -10.68 -20.97
C LYS A 155 -12.06 -11.22 -20.48
N TRP A 156 -12.30 -11.20 -19.17
CA TRP A 156 -13.59 -11.62 -18.61
C TRP A 156 -14.77 -10.79 -19.16
N CYS A 157 -14.61 -9.46 -19.25
CA CYS A 157 -15.64 -8.60 -19.86
C CYS A 157 -15.94 -9.00 -21.29
N HIS A 158 -14.91 -9.23 -22.12
CA HIS A 158 -15.10 -9.68 -23.51
C HIS A 158 -15.80 -11.03 -23.60
N GLU A 159 -15.37 -12.02 -22.82
CA GLU A 159 -15.94 -13.37 -22.82
C GLU A 159 -17.42 -13.40 -22.36
N ASN A 160 -17.83 -12.41 -21.54
CA ASN A 160 -19.18 -12.30 -21.01
C ASN A 160 -20.03 -11.21 -21.68
N ASN A 161 -19.58 -10.66 -22.83
CA ASN A 161 -20.24 -9.59 -23.56
C ASN A 161 -20.63 -8.41 -22.66
N LYS A 162 -19.65 -7.92 -21.84
CA LYS A 162 -19.83 -6.79 -20.96
C LYS A 162 -19.08 -5.58 -21.49
N ASP A 163 -19.79 -4.46 -21.62
CA ASP A 163 -19.14 -3.18 -21.86
C ASP A 163 -18.31 -2.77 -20.64
N PHE A 164 -17.14 -2.19 -20.86
CA PHE A 164 -16.31 -1.70 -19.79
C PHE A 164 -15.62 -0.37 -20.12
N ILE A 165 -15.31 0.38 -19.07
CA ILE A 165 -14.48 1.58 -19.13
C ILE A 165 -13.18 1.30 -18.39
N ALA A 166 -12.06 1.42 -19.10
CA ALA A 166 -10.73 1.29 -18.54
C ALA A 166 -10.32 2.57 -17.78
N LEU A 167 -9.95 2.44 -16.53
CA LEU A 167 -9.50 3.56 -15.68
C LEU A 167 -8.00 3.83 -15.92
N ASN A 168 -7.67 4.38 -17.09
CA ASN A 168 -6.29 4.69 -17.47
C ASN A 168 -6.11 6.20 -17.65
N ASN A 169 -5.06 6.76 -17.02
CA ASN A 169 -4.70 8.19 -17.12
C ASN A 169 -5.87 9.16 -16.92
N MET A 170 -6.86 8.73 -16.16
CA MET A 170 -8.08 9.48 -15.90
C MET A 170 -7.90 10.36 -14.67
N PRO A 171 -8.33 11.64 -14.69
CA PRO A 171 -8.36 12.46 -13.49
C PRO A 171 -9.14 11.79 -12.37
N TYR A 172 -8.66 11.91 -11.13
CA TYR A 172 -9.24 11.22 -9.97
C TYR A 172 -10.75 11.43 -9.84
N GLN A 173 -11.24 12.66 -10.04
CA GLN A 173 -12.67 12.99 -9.94
C GLN A 173 -13.49 12.24 -10.99
N GLN A 174 -12.99 12.16 -12.21
CA GLN A 174 -13.64 11.42 -13.30
C GLN A 174 -13.64 9.91 -13.03
N ALA A 175 -12.55 9.38 -12.48
CA ALA A 175 -12.47 7.97 -12.08
C ALA A 175 -13.53 7.63 -11.02
N LEU A 176 -13.74 8.51 -10.03
CA LEU A 176 -14.79 8.35 -9.03
C LEU A 176 -16.19 8.33 -9.66
N GLU A 177 -16.46 9.16 -10.66
CA GLU A 177 -17.75 9.21 -11.37
C GLU A 177 -17.99 7.92 -12.19
N VAL A 178 -16.95 7.43 -12.87
CA VAL A 178 -17.02 6.14 -13.59
C VAL A 178 -17.30 5.01 -12.61
N LEU A 179 -16.55 4.92 -11.50
CA LEU A 179 -16.76 3.90 -10.48
C LEU A 179 -18.17 3.97 -9.86
N ALA A 180 -18.65 5.19 -9.56
CA ALA A 180 -19.97 5.37 -8.99
C ALA A 180 -21.08 4.97 -9.95
N GLY A 181 -20.91 5.18 -11.27
CA GLY A 181 -21.89 4.86 -12.31
C GLY A 181 -21.84 3.41 -12.78
N ALA A 182 -20.76 2.69 -12.55
CA ALA A 182 -20.58 1.33 -13.02
C ALA A 182 -21.50 0.33 -12.30
N LYS A 183 -21.88 -0.74 -13.02
CA LYS A 183 -22.63 -1.87 -12.48
C LYS A 183 -21.76 -2.80 -11.66
N GLY A 184 -20.50 -2.93 -12.05
CA GLY A 184 -19.48 -3.74 -11.40
C GLY A 184 -18.06 -3.24 -11.72
#